data_0f2e2ff459afa760747a962e622dffd4
#
_entry.id   0f2e2ff459afa760747a962e622dffd4
#
_cell.length_a   1.000
_cell.length_b   1.000
_cell.length_c   1.000
_cell.angle_alpha   90.00
_cell.angle_beta   90.00
_cell.angle_gamma   90.00
#
_symmetry.space_group_name_H-M   'P 1'
#
loop_
_entity.id
_entity.type
_entity.pdbx_description
1 polymer ?
#
loop_
_entity_poly.entity_id
_entity_poly.type
_entity_poly.pdbx_seq_one_letter_code
_entity_poly.pdbx_strand_id
1 'polypeptide(L)'
;MTNGRELRGIELRYVLTTNLAVHGKATIASIVELLEYQGFRLDGRASKAVSDALRWEIRRGRVRKLGRGFYGPGVMPRSTEQHIHKRVLALRAEADRITGRNDDASWSALFDSV
;
A
#
# COMPACT_ATOMS: atom_id res chain seq x y z
N MET A 1 -2.77 18.75 -10.58
CA MET A 1 -3.44 17.49 -10.88
C MET A 1 -2.60 16.33 -10.52
N THR A 2 -3.14 15.42 -9.76
CA THR A 2 -2.39 14.27 -9.34
C THR A 2 -2.67 13.11 -10.26
N ASN A 3 -1.62 12.59 -10.87
CA ASN A 3 -1.70 11.32 -11.54
C ASN A 3 -1.44 10.25 -10.50
N GLY A 4 -2.18 9.17 -10.60
CA GLY A 4 -1.97 8.06 -9.70
C GLY A 4 -2.98 6.99 -9.95
N ARG A 5 -2.64 5.77 -9.57
CA ARG A 5 -3.55 4.65 -9.64
C ARG A 5 -4.51 4.76 -8.46
N GLU A 6 -5.78 4.95 -8.74
CA GLU A 6 -6.75 5.02 -7.65
C GLU A 6 -6.93 3.67 -6.99
N LEU A 7 -6.99 3.66 -5.67
CA LEU A 7 -7.24 2.45 -4.89
C LEU A 7 -8.62 2.55 -4.24
N ARG A 8 -9.38 1.47 -4.29
CA ARG A 8 -10.68 1.39 -3.67
C ARG A 8 -10.88 0.02 -3.06
N GLY A 9 -11.71 -0.02 -2.05
CA GLY A 9 -12.16 -1.27 -1.47
C GLY A 9 -11.03 -2.17 -1.08
N ILE A 10 -11.05 -3.38 -1.57
CA ILE A 10 -10.08 -4.39 -1.16
C ILE A 10 -8.67 -4.07 -1.62
N GLU A 11 -8.54 -3.33 -2.72
CA GLU A 11 -7.21 -2.93 -3.19
C GLU A 11 -6.49 -2.09 -2.16
N LEU A 12 -7.19 -1.10 -1.62
CA LEU A 12 -6.61 -0.26 -0.58
C LEU A 12 -6.24 -1.08 0.64
N ARG A 13 -7.13 -1.97 1.05
CA ARG A 13 -6.87 -2.82 2.22
C ARG A 13 -5.63 -3.67 2.03
N TYR A 14 -5.45 -4.22 0.85
CA TYR A 14 -4.28 -5.05 0.55
C TYR A 14 -2.99 -4.25 0.56
N VAL A 15 -3.01 -3.06 -0.05
CA VAL A 15 -1.82 -2.21 -0.07
C VAL A 15 -1.43 -1.80 1.35
N LEU A 16 -2.41 -1.43 2.17
CA LEU A 16 -2.14 -1.09 3.57
C LEU A 16 -1.51 -2.25 4.33
N THR A 17 -2.06 -3.42 4.15
CA THR A 17 -1.58 -4.62 4.84
C THR A 17 -0.13 -4.91 4.47
N THR A 18 0.18 -4.85 3.18
CA THR A 18 1.53 -5.08 2.71
C THR A 18 2.49 -4.02 3.23
N ASN A 19 2.10 -2.76 3.17
CA ASN A 19 2.96 -1.68 3.63
C ASN A 19 3.30 -1.83 5.11
N LEU A 20 2.32 -2.21 5.92
CA LEU A 20 2.58 -2.42 7.33
C LEU A 20 3.47 -3.63 7.57
N ALA A 21 3.28 -4.69 6.78
CA ALA A 21 4.13 -5.87 6.91
C ALA A 21 5.59 -5.56 6.57
N VAL A 22 5.80 -4.70 5.59
CA VAL A 22 7.15 -4.36 5.15
C VAL A 22 7.81 -3.31 6.04
N HIS A 23 7.05 -2.27 6.40
CA HIS A 23 7.62 -1.11 7.09
C HIS A 23 7.44 -1.12 8.60
N GLY A 24 6.58 -1.98 9.12
CA GLY A 24 6.30 -2.02 10.55
C GLY A 24 5.24 -1.00 10.93
N LYS A 25 5.35 -0.41 12.11
CA LYS A 25 4.29 0.46 12.60
C LYS A 25 4.28 1.80 11.87
N ALA A 26 3.10 2.38 11.76
CA ALA A 26 2.91 3.63 11.06
C ALA A 26 1.67 4.35 11.58
N THR A 27 1.64 5.66 11.38
CA THR A 27 0.46 6.47 11.63
C THR A 27 -0.35 6.58 10.36
N ILE A 28 -1.61 7.02 10.47
CA ILE A 28 -2.43 7.22 9.27
C ILE A 28 -1.77 8.26 8.35
N ALA A 29 -1.22 9.32 8.91
CA ALA A 29 -0.57 10.35 8.10
C ALA A 29 0.60 9.78 7.31
N SER A 30 1.44 8.97 7.95
CA SER A 30 2.58 8.40 7.25
C SER A 30 2.15 7.36 6.22
N ILE A 31 1.05 6.63 6.48
CA ILE A 31 0.51 5.71 5.49
C ILE A 31 0.04 6.48 4.26
N VAL A 32 -0.68 7.58 4.45
CA VAL A 32 -1.14 8.39 3.31
C VAL A 32 0.04 8.89 2.50
N GLU A 33 1.09 9.39 3.16
CA GLU A 33 2.27 9.85 2.46
C GLU A 33 2.94 8.74 1.66
N LEU A 34 3.01 7.55 2.24
CA LEU A 34 3.62 6.41 1.56
C LEU A 34 2.83 6.01 0.33
N LEU A 35 1.49 6.00 0.43
CA LEU A 35 0.64 5.68 -0.71
C LEU A 35 0.87 6.67 -1.86
N GLU A 36 0.95 7.95 -1.54
CA GLU A 36 1.21 8.97 -2.55
C GLU A 36 2.59 8.77 -3.18
N TYR A 37 3.58 8.48 -2.36
CA TYR A 37 4.92 8.21 -2.85
C TYR A 37 4.94 7.01 -3.80
N GLN A 38 4.13 6.00 -3.51
CA GLN A 38 4.07 4.79 -4.33
C GLN A 38 3.26 4.98 -5.62
N GLY A 39 2.69 6.15 -5.83
CA GLY A 39 1.95 6.42 -7.05
C GLY A 39 0.48 6.10 -6.96
N PHE A 40 -0.05 5.94 -5.77
CA PHE A 40 -1.48 5.69 -5.56
C PHE A 40 -2.20 6.98 -5.22
N ARG A 41 -3.49 7.01 -5.48
CA ARG A 41 -4.35 8.09 -5.01
C ARG A 41 -5.64 7.50 -4.47
N LEU A 42 -6.29 8.26 -3.60
CA LEU A 42 -7.53 7.84 -2.96
C LEU A 42 -8.61 8.85 -3.29
N ASP A 43 -9.80 8.35 -3.53
CA ASP A 43 -10.96 9.19 -3.76
C ASP A 43 -11.42 9.76 -2.43
N GLY A 44 -11.83 11.02 -2.42
CA GLY A 44 -12.31 11.68 -1.23
C GLY A 44 -11.21 11.97 -0.23
N ARG A 45 -11.53 11.88 1.05
CA ARG A 45 -10.57 12.19 2.11
C ARG A 45 -9.67 10.98 2.36
N ALA A 46 -8.40 11.15 2.07
CA ALA A 46 -7.45 10.06 2.17
C ALA A 46 -7.37 9.47 3.57
N SER A 47 -7.31 10.33 4.60
CA SER A 47 -7.18 9.84 5.96
C SER A 47 -8.40 9.03 6.38
N LYS A 48 -9.59 9.43 5.93
CA LYS A 48 -10.80 8.68 6.24
C LYS A 48 -10.81 7.33 5.54
N ALA A 49 -10.44 7.31 4.26
CA ALA A 49 -10.39 6.07 3.51
C ALA A 49 -9.41 5.08 4.14
N VAL A 50 -8.24 5.56 4.56
CA VAL A 50 -7.25 4.73 5.22
C VAL A 50 -7.78 4.23 6.55
N SER A 51 -8.39 5.11 7.34
CA SER A 51 -8.93 4.73 8.63
C SER A 51 -9.98 3.62 8.51
N ASP A 52 -10.88 3.77 7.54
CA ASP A 52 -11.93 2.77 7.32
C ASP A 52 -11.32 1.43 6.88
N ALA A 53 -10.35 1.49 5.99
CA ALA A 53 -9.69 0.27 5.52
C ALA A 53 -8.93 -0.44 6.64
N LEU A 54 -8.25 0.32 7.50
CA LEU A 54 -7.56 -0.26 8.66
C LEU A 54 -8.55 -0.96 9.59
N ARG A 55 -9.72 -0.37 9.79
CA ARG A 55 -10.73 -0.98 10.64
C ARG A 55 -11.15 -2.35 10.12
N TRP A 56 -11.31 -2.48 8.81
CA TRP A 56 -11.63 -3.76 8.19
C TRP A 56 -10.52 -4.78 8.41
N GLU A 57 -9.27 -4.34 8.23
CA GLU A 57 -8.14 -5.25 8.37
C GLU A 57 -7.90 -5.66 9.82
N ILE A 58 -8.19 -4.77 10.76
CA ILE A 58 -8.11 -5.09 12.18
C ILE A 58 -9.11 -6.19 12.52
N ARG A 59 -10.32 -6.10 11.98
CA ARG A 59 -11.33 -7.14 12.22
C ARG A 59 -10.87 -8.50 11.72
N ARG A 60 -10.06 -8.53 10.67
CA ARG A 60 -9.55 -9.76 10.11
C ARG A 60 -8.24 -10.19 10.71
N GLY A 61 -7.70 -9.42 11.63
CA GLY A 61 -6.46 -9.76 12.31
C GLY A 61 -5.21 -9.51 11.51
N ARG A 62 -5.32 -8.95 10.31
CA ARG A 62 -4.16 -8.70 9.46
C ARG A 62 -3.44 -7.41 9.80
N VAL A 63 -4.10 -6.53 10.53
CA VAL A 63 -3.52 -5.30 11.04
C VAL A 63 -3.85 -5.20 12.52
N ARG A 64 -2.94 -4.63 13.28
CA ARG A 64 -3.12 -4.43 14.72
C ARG A 64 -2.98 -2.95 15.06
N LYS A 65 -3.79 -2.51 16.01
CA LYS A 65 -3.61 -1.19 16.58
C LYS A 65 -2.60 -1.32 17.71
N LEU A 66 -1.49 -0.60 17.59
CA LEU A 66 -0.37 -0.77 18.51
C LEU A 66 -0.32 0.28 19.61
N GLY A 67 -1.29 1.14 19.67
CA GLY A 67 -1.33 2.19 20.65
C GLY A 67 -1.96 3.40 20.04
N ARG A 68 -1.83 4.54 20.71
CA ARG A 68 -2.51 5.74 20.24
C ARG A 68 -1.95 6.19 18.90
N GLY A 69 -2.78 6.07 17.87
CA GLY A 69 -2.43 6.56 16.55
C GLY A 69 -1.47 5.70 15.74
N PHE A 70 -1.04 4.55 16.25
CA PHE A 70 -0.12 3.69 15.55
C PHE A 70 -0.77 2.36 15.18
N TYR A 71 -0.42 1.88 14.00
CA TYR A 71 -0.91 0.61 13.47
C TYR A 71 0.28 -0.21 12.97
N GLY A 72 0.16 -1.52 13.04
CA GLY A 72 1.23 -2.40 12.61
C GLY A 72 0.70 -3.68 12.03
N PRO A 73 1.60 -4.56 11.59
CA PRO A 73 1.19 -5.83 10.99
C PRO A 73 0.58 -6.74 12.03
N GLY A 74 -0.46 -7.46 11.61
CA GLY A 74 -1.05 -8.52 12.40
C GLY A 74 -0.53 -9.87 11.95
N VAL A 75 -1.40 -10.88 12.01
CA VAL A 75 -1.04 -12.25 11.66
C VAL A 75 -1.97 -12.73 10.57
N MET A 76 -1.42 -13.47 9.63
CA MET A 76 -2.22 -14.10 8.58
C MET A 76 -1.51 -15.35 8.08
N PRO A 77 -2.26 -16.30 7.52
CA PRO A 77 -1.65 -17.47 6.93
C PRO A 77 -0.71 -17.08 5.78
N ARG A 78 0.32 -17.88 5.58
CA ARG A 78 1.31 -17.59 4.56
C ARG A 78 0.71 -17.50 3.16
N SER A 79 -0.24 -18.37 2.87
CA SER A 79 -0.89 -18.35 1.56
C SER A 79 -1.66 -17.05 1.33
N THR A 80 -2.32 -16.56 2.37
CA THR A 80 -3.02 -15.28 2.30
C THR A 80 -2.04 -14.15 2.10
N GLU A 81 -0.94 -14.17 2.84
CA GLU A 81 0.09 -13.14 2.72
C GLU A 81 0.66 -13.10 1.31
N GLN A 82 0.96 -14.27 0.74
CA GLN A 82 1.50 -14.33 -0.62
C GLN A 82 0.51 -13.84 -1.66
N HIS A 83 -0.76 -14.18 -1.49
CA HIS A 83 -1.79 -13.72 -2.40
C HIS A 83 -1.92 -12.20 -2.36
N ILE A 84 -1.95 -11.63 -1.17
CA ILE A 84 -2.06 -10.18 -1.00
C ILE A 84 -0.83 -9.49 -1.57
N HIS A 85 0.35 -10.00 -1.25
CA HIS A 85 1.60 -9.41 -1.73
C HIS A 85 1.68 -9.40 -3.25
N LYS A 86 1.31 -10.51 -3.87
CA LYS A 86 1.32 -10.61 -5.33
C LYS A 86 0.37 -9.59 -5.96
N ARG A 87 -0.81 -9.43 -5.40
CA ARG A 87 -1.77 -8.46 -5.90
C ARG A 87 -1.24 -7.04 -5.75
N VAL A 88 -0.58 -6.74 -4.64
CA VAL A 88 -0.02 -5.42 -4.39
C VAL A 88 1.11 -5.10 -5.36
N LEU A 89 1.94 -6.09 -5.69
CA LEU A 89 2.99 -5.88 -6.69
C LEU A 89 2.40 -5.48 -8.03
N ALA A 90 1.30 -6.13 -8.42
CA ALA A 90 0.62 -5.78 -9.67
C ALA A 90 0.05 -4.36 -9.62
N LEU A 91 -0.53 -3.97 -8.49
CA LEU A 91 -1.07 -2.63 -8.33
C LEU A 91 0.04 -1.58 -8.38
N ARG A 92 1.17 -1.85 -7.78
CA ARG A 92 2.30 -0.93 -7.81
C ARG A 92 2.86 -0.79 -9.23
N ALA A 93 2.89 -1.88 -9.97
CA ALA A 93 3.32 -1.81 -11.37
C ALA A 93 2.39 -0.94 -12.19
N GLU A 94 1.07 -1.04 -11.95
CA GLU A 94 0.11 -0.17 -12.62
C GLU A 94 0.32 1.29 -12.24
N ALA A 95 0.55 1.55 -10.96
CA ALA A 95 0.79 2.91 -10.48
C ALA A 95 2.03 3.51 -11.12
N ASP A 96 3.08 2.71 -11.23
CA ASP A 96 4.33 3.17 -11.85
C ASP A 96 4.11 3.53 -13.31
N ARG A 97 3.34 2.75 -14.04
CA ARG A 97 3.02 3.05 -15.44
C ARG A 97 2.22 4.35 -15.55
N ILE A 98 1.26 4.54 -14.68
CA ILE A 98 0.40 5.72 -14.72
C ILE A 98 1.18 6.99 -14.40
N THR A 99 2.06 6.90 -13.40
CA THR A 99 2.82 8.07 -12.95
C THR A 99 4.10 8.28 -13.74
N GLY A 100 4.47 7.34 -14.60
CA GLY A 100 5.68 7.45 -15.39
C GLY A 100 6.95 7.09 -14.64
N ARG A 101 6.85 6.64 -13.41
CA ARG A 101 8.04 6.32 -12.63
C ARG A 101 8.82 5.16 -13.15
N ASN A 102 8.09 4.21 -13.71
CA ASN A 102 8.66 2.93 -14.09
C ASN A 102 9.20 2.94 -15.50
N ASP A 103 8.93 3.98 -16.24
CA ASP A 103 9.41 4.01 -17.59
C ASP A 103 10.79 4.52 -17.67
N ASP A 104 11.37 4.73 -16.58
CA ASP A 104 12.72 5.14 -16.54
C ASP A 104 13.55 4.04 -17.12
N ALA A 105 13.83 4.16 -18.38
CA ALA A 105 14.66 3.20 -19.06
C ALA A 105 16.00 3.06 -18.35
N SER A 106 16.44 4.13 -17.75
CA SER A 106 17.67 4.09 -16.96
C SER A 106 17.55 3.17 -15.78
N TRP A 107 16.37 3.08 -15.21
CA TRP A 107 16.14 2.21 -14.07
C TRP A 107 16.29 0.75 -14.47
N SER A 108 15.67 0.37 -15.58
CA SER A 108 15.83 -0.98 -16.11
C SER A 108 17.27 -1.25 -16.53
N ALA A 109 17.89 -0.28 -17.14
CA ALA A 109 19.27 -0.44 -17.60
C ALA A 109 20.21 -0.68 -16.44
N LEU A 110 19.96 -0.07 -15.29
CA LEU A 110 20.79 -0.30 -14.11
C LEU A 110 20.77 -1.75 -13.67
N PHE A 111 19.62 -2.38 -13.74
CA PHE A 111 19.51 -3.78 -13.35
C PHE A 111 20.02 -4.71 -14.44
N ASP A 112 19.78 -4.35 -15.68
CA ASP A 112 20.20 -5.20 -16.81
C ASP A 112 21.70 -5.21 -17.00
N SER A 113 22.36 -4.16 -16.60
CA SER A 113 23.80 -4.07 -16.78
C SER A 113 24.59 -4.71 -15.65
N VAL A 114 23.90 -5.24 -14.69
CA VAL A 114 24.57 -5.88 -13.54
C VAL A 114 24.94 -7.34 -13.83
#